data_dbf229b58bd950bd59b9dd015c593c49
#
_entry.id   dbf229b58bd950bd59b9dd015c593c49
#
_cell.length_a   1.000
_cell.length_b   1.000
_cell.length_c   1.000
_cell.angle_alpha   90.00
_cell.angle_beta   90.00
_cell.angle_gamma   90.00
#
_symmetry.space_group_name_H-M   'P 1'
#
loop_
_entity.id
_entity.type
_entity.pdbx_description
1 polymer ?
#
loop_
_entity_poly.entity_id
_entity_poly.type
_entity_poly.pdbx_seq_one_letter_code
_entity_poly.pdbx_strand_id
1 'polypeptide(L)'
;MQHFIFNLTDGDRKRAKSLLHAKRWTISREERHRDRLAPGDLALIFVALTREFVGHARIETSFLDPMPRDAMTPGPAVSGVLLGGIEDWASGVPLDVAVRRIDPDGSNPYVQANAAGFPRGVMQITANEYDIVMSLRRV
;
A
#
# COMPACT_ATOMS: atom_id res chain seq x y z
N MET A 1 16.55 1.58 -0.54
CA MET A 1 15.11 1.85 -0.23
C MET A 1 14.25 1.19 -1.28
N GLN A 2 13.33 0.37 -0.86
CA GLN A 2 12.38 -0.30 -1.74
C GLN A 2 11.04 0.42 -1.71
N HIS A 3 10.21 0.18 -2.74
CA HIS A 3 8.90 0.80 -2.88
C HIS A 3 7.86 -0.28 -3.11
N PHE A 4 6.73 -0.17 -2.41
CA PHE A 4 5.67 -1.17 -2.44
C PHE A 4 4.30 -0.52 -2.62
N ILE A 5 3.34 -1.33 -3.03
CA ILE A 5 1.92 -1.03 -2.91
C ILE A 5 1.33 -2.00 -1.90
N PHE A 6 0.64 -1.44 -0.91
CA PHE A 6 -0.17 -2.21 0.03
C PHE A 6 -1.62 -2.13 -0.43
N ASN A 7 -2.19 -3.26 -0.79
CA ASN A 7 -3.53 -3.35 -1.32
C ASN A 7 -4.51 -3.77 -0.22
N LEU A 8 -5.49 -2.92 0.06
CA LEU A 8 -6.60 -3.27 0.93
C LEU A 8 -7.67 -3.98 0.10
N THR A 9 -7.79 -5.30 0.28
CA THR A 9 -8.67 -6.14 -0.54
C THR A 9 -10.06 -6.32 0.08
N ASP A 10 -10.23 -6.05 1.38
CA ASP A 10 -11.43 -6.36 2.13
C ASP A 10 -12.01 -5.16 2.86
N GLY A 11 -11.91 -3.99 2.27
CA GLY A 11 -12.44 -2.79 2.91
C GLY A 11 -12.48 -1.59 2.00
N ASP A 12 -13.12 -0.55 2.48
CA ASP A 12 -13.25 0.72 1.77
C ASP A 12 -12.15 1.71 2.20
N ARG A 13 -12.24 2.92 1.68
CA ARG A 13 -11.32 4.00 2.00
C ARG A 13 -11.32 4.34 3.49
N LYS A 14 -12.48 4.25 4.13
CA LYS A 14 -12.62 4.53 5.56
C LYS A 14 -11.80 3.54 6.40
N ARG A 15 -11.80 2.27 6.01
CA ARG A 15 -10.98 1.26 6.67
C ARG A 15 -9.49 1.50 6.46
N ALA A 16 -9.09 1.86 5.24
CA ALA A 16 -7.70 2.22 4.95
C ALA A 16 -7.24 3.39 5.83
N LYS A 17 -8.08 4.41 5.96
CA LYS A 17 -7.81 5.56 6.81
C LYS A 17 -7.63 5.17 8.27
N SER A 18 -8.48 4.28 8.78
CA SER A 18 -8.37 3.78 10.16
C SER A 18 -7.05 3.05 10.40
N LEU A 19 -6.62 2.21 9.46
CA LEU A 19 -5.35 1.50 9.55
C LEU A 19 -4.16 2.47 9.55
N LEU A 20 -4.19 3.47 8.70
CA LEU A 20 -3.15 4.49 8.64
C LEU A 20 -3.07 5.29 9.93
N HIS A 21 -4.21 5.69 10.49
CA HIS A 21 -4.26 6.41 11.76
C HIS A 21 -3.76 5.56 12.92
N ALA A 22 -4.00 4.25 12.89
CA ALA A 22 -3.46 3.31 13.86
C ALA A 22 -1.96 3.05 13.66
N LYS A 23 -1.38 3.53 12.54
CA LYS A 23 0.04 3.35 12.16
C LYS A 23 0.43 1.88 12.06
N ARG A 24 -0.48 1.07 11.54
CA ARG A 24 -0.32 -0.38 11.42
C ARG A 24 -0.91 -0.83 10.09
N TRP A 25 -0.26 -1.82 9.48
CA TRP A 25 -0.82 -2.46 8.28
C TRP A 25 -0.78 -3.96 8.47
N THR A 26 -1.95 -4.57 8.42
CA THR A 26 -2.09 -6.02 8.55
C THR A 26 -1.66 -6.70 7.26
N ILE A 27 -0.76 -7.67 7.38
CA ILE A 27 -0.26 -8.46 6.25
C ILE A 27 -0.41 -9.92 6.63
N SER A 28 -0.99 -10.71 5.73
CA SER A 28 -1.17 -12.14 5.95
C SER A 28 0.18 -12.83 6.14
N ARG A 29 0.20 -13.84 7.03
CA ARG A 29 1.35 -14.72 7.20
C ARG A 29 1.71 -15.49 5.93
N GLU A 30 0.78 -15.57 4.99
CA GLU A 30 0.95 -16.27 3.71
C GLU A 30 1.37 -15.33 2.58
N GLU A 31 1.53 -14.05 2.85
CA GLU A 31 1.94 -13.07 1.84
C GLU A 31 3.34 -13.40 1.33
N ARG A 32 3.48 -13.54 0.01
CA ARG A 32 4.73 -13.97 -0.63
C ARG A 32 5.88 -13.01 -0.44
N HIS A 33 5.60 -11.71 -0.35
CA HIS A 33 6.62 -10.67 -0.30
C HIS A 33 6.84 -10.09 1.08
N ARG A 34 6.26 -10.69 2.12
CA ARG A 34 6.34 -10.18 3.49
C ARG A 34 7.78 -10.03 3.99
N ASP A 35 8.66 -10.93 3.58
CA ASP A 35 10.05 -10.95 4.05
C ASP A 35 10.92 -9.90 3.36
N ARG A 36 10.41 -9.22 2.33
CA ARG A 36 11.14 -8.17 1.61
C ARG A 36 11.00 -6.81 2.29
N LEU A 37 10.07 -6.67 3.20
CA LEU A 37 9.77 -5.41 3.87
C LEU A 37 10.86 -5.09 4.89
N ALA A 38 11.36 -3.87 4.88
CA ALA A 38 12.43 -3.42 5.76
C ALA A 38 12.17 -1.98 6.23
N PRO A 39 12.69 -1.63 7.42
CA PRO A 39 12.57 -0.26 7.91
C PRO A 39 13.13 0.75 6.90
N GLY A 40 12.41 1.83 6.68
CA GLY A 40 12.78 2.89 5.74
C GLY A 40 12.20 2.72 4.34
N ASP A 41 11.65 1.57 4.01
CA ASP A 41 10.95 1.36 2.74
C ASP A 41 9.64 2.15 2.73
N LEU A 42 9.14 2.45 1.53
CA LEU A 42 7.94 3.27 1.33
C LEU A 42 6.82 2.44 0.72
N ALA A 43 5.59 2.76 1.11
CA ALA A 43 4.41 2.08 0.61
C ALA A 43 3.33 3.07 0.16
N LEU A 44 2.77 2.82 -1.02
CA LEU A 44 1.51 3.43 -1.46
C LEU A 44 0.36 2.58 -0.95
N ILE A 45 -0.70 3.23 -0.51
CA ILE A 45 -1.89 2.54 0.00
C ILE A 45 -2.96 2.56 -1.08
N PHE A 46 -3.40 1.37 -1.48
CA PHE A 46 -4.36 1.16 -2.55
C PHE A 46 -5.61 0.47 -2.01
N VAL A 47 -6.78 0.96 -2.39
CA VAL A 47 -8.07 0.36 -2.03
C VAL A 47 -8.65 -0.35 -3.25
N ALA A 48 -8.71 -1.68 -3.20
CA ALA A 48 -9.17 -2.49 -4.34
C ALA A 48 -10.63 -2.20 -4.70
N LEU A 49 -11.48 -1.98 -3.70
CA LEU A 49 -12.90 -1.75 -3.90
C LEU A 49 -13.18 -0.56 -4.83
N THR A 50 -12.45 0.53 -4.67
CA THR A 50 -12.61 1.75 -5.45
C THR A 50 -11.53 1.91 -6.52
N ARG A 51 -10.54 1.03 -6.53
CA ARG A 51 -9.41 1.02 -7.47
C ARG A 51 -8.67 2.36 -7.50
N GLU A 52 -8.32 2.85 -6.30
CA GLU A 52 -7.60 4.12 -6.17
C GLU A 52 -6.54 4.06 -5.07
N PHE A 53 -5.48 4.86 -5.26
CA PHE A 53 -4.48 5.10 -4.23
C PHE A 53 -5.00 6.20 -3.30
N VAL A 54 -4.89 6.00 -1.98
CA VAL A 54 -5.50 6.90 -0.99
C VAL A 54 -4.50 7.50 0.00
N GLY A 55 -3.25 7.11 -0.08
CA GLY A 55 -2.23 7.63 0.82
C GLY A 55 -0.89 6.93 0.65
N HIS A 56 0.07 7.31 1.49
CA HIS A 56 1.33 6.59 1.59
C HIS A 56 1.86 6.59 3.01
N ALA A 57 2.85 5.74 3.25
CA ALA A 57 3.49 5.60 4.55
C ALA A 57 4.92 5.12 4.39
N ARG A 58 5.74 5.38 5.44
CA ARG A 58 7.06 4.77 5.57
C ARG A 58 6.91 3.50 6.42
N ILE A 59 7.52 2.41 5.98
CA ILE A 59 7.56 1.17 6.71
C ILE A 59 8.59 1.31 7.84
N GLU A 60 8.16 1.12 9.08
CA GLU A 60 9.01 1.31 10.25
C GLU A 60 9.67 0.02 10.73
N THR A 61 9.11 -1.14 10.38
CA THR A 61 9.59 -2.44 10.85
C THR A 61 9.69 -3.44 9.69
N SER A 62 10.45 -4.49 9.88
CA SER A 62 10.29 -5.70 9.07
C SER A 62 8.94 -6.35 9.41
N PHE A 63 8.59 -7.41 8.69
CA PHE A 63 7.36 -8.16 8.96
C PHE A 63 7.39 -8.71 10.39
N LEU A 64 6.32 -8.44 11.13
CA LEU A 64 6.15 -8.88 12.51
C LEU A 64 5.00 -9.88 12.62
N ASP A 65 5.24 -10.98 13.30
CA ASP A 65 4.24 -12.02 13.53
C ASP A 65 4.41 -12.60 14.96
N PRO A 66 3.64 -12.14 15.94
CA PRO A 66 2.59 -11.11 15.86
C PRO A 66 3.17 -9.68 15.92
N MET A 67 2.36 -8.72 15.49
CA MET A 67 2.63 -7.31 15.79
C MET A 67 2.41 -7.05 17.28
N PRO A 68 3.11 -6.04 17.86
CA PRO A 68 2.81 -5.62 19.23
C PRO A 68 1.33 -5.27 19.37
N ARG A 69 0.71 -5.70 20.47
CA ARG A 69 -0.69 -5.37 20.74
C ARG A 69 -0.83 -3.89 21.06
N ASP A 70 -1.85 -3.30 20.44
CA ASP A 70 -2.33 -1.99 20.82
C ASP A 70 -3.37 -2.17 21.91
N ALA A 71 -3.19 -1.51 23.06
CA ALA A 71 -4.12 -1.59 24.18
C ALA A 71 -5.54 -1.14 23.81
N MET A 72 -5.67 -0.34 22.74
CA MET A 72 -6.95 0.20 22.28
C MET A 72 -7.65 -0.70 21.27
N THR A 73 -7.01 -1.77 20.81
CA THR A 73 -7.58 -2.65 19.79
C THR A 73 -7.79 -4.04 20.37
N PRO A 74 -9.01 -4.38 20.80
CA PRO A 74 -9.30 -5.73 21.28
C PRO A 74 -9.29 -6.72 20.12
N GLY A 75 -8.92 -7.96 20.39
CA GLY A 75 -8.97 -9.03 19.42
C GLY A 75 -7.72 -9.89 19.38
N PRO A 76 -7.68 -10.89 18.49
CA PRO A 76 -6.52 -11.76 18.33
C PRO A 76 -5.31 -10.97 17.81
N ALA A 77 -4.12 -11.49 18.08
CA ALA A 77 -2.89 -10.95 17.56
C ALA A 77 -2.88 -11.08 16.02
N VAL A 78 -2.44 -10.03 15.34
CA VAL A 78 -2.33 -9.98 13.89
C VAL A 78 -0.88 -9.79 13.46
N SER A 79 -0.57 -10.15 12.23
CA SER A 79 0.74 -9.97 11.63
C SER A 79 0.76 -8.78 10.68
N GLY A 80 1.92 -8.18 10.47
CA GLY A 80 2.09 -7.07 9.55
C GLY A 80 3.30 -6.21 9.88
N VAL A 81 3.18 -4.92 9.60
CA VAL A 81 4.24 -3.94 9.85
C VAL A 81 3.68 -2.71 10.56
N LEU A 82 4.55 -2.03 11.29
CA LEU A 82 4.26 -0.71 11.84
C LEU A 82 4.63 0.35 10.83
N LEU A 83 3.88 1.45 10.82
CA LEU A 83 4.00 2.53 9.84
C LEU A 83 4.32 3.85 10.53
N GLY A 84 5.01 4.73 9.80
CA GLY A 84 5.24 6.12 10.16
C GLY A 84 5.17 6.99 8.92
N GLY A 85 5.42 8.30 9.08
CA GLY A 85 5.38 9.23 7.97
C GLY A 85 4.08 9.16 7.18
N ILE A 86 2.96 8.98 7.86
CA ILE A 86 1.64 8.76 7.26
C ILE A 86 1.19 10.00 6.51
N GLU A 87 0.71 9.80 5.29
CA GLU A 87 0.01 10.82 4.53
C GLU A 87 -1.30 10.23 4.01
N ASP A 88 -2.41 10.79 4.47
CA ASP A 88 -3.76 10.39 4.08
C ASP A 88 -4.28 11.46 3.10
N TRP A 89 -4.56 11.05 1.87
CA TRP A 89 -4.88 11.99 0.81
C TRP A 89 -6.36 12.40 0.83
N ALA A 90 -6.61 13.69 0.59
CA ALA A 90 -7.98 14.23 0.53
C ALA A 90 -8.78 13.63 -0.63
N SER A 91 -8.11 13.37 -1.75
CA SER A 91 -8.72 12.71 -2.92
C SER A 91 -7.87 11.53 -3.33
N GLY A 92 -8.51 10.43 -3.69
CA GLY A 92 -7.81 9.27 -4.21
C GLY A 92 -7.27 9.52 -5.62
N VAL A 93 -6.19 8.80 -5.95
CA VAL A 93 -5.64 8.78 -7.31
C VAL A 93 -6.14 7.52 -7.98
N PRO A 94 -7.02 7.61 -9.01
CA PRO A 94 -7.53 6.42 -9.67
C PRO A 94 -6.40 5.61 -10.33
N LEU A 95 -6.51 4.29 -10.28
CA LEU A 95 -5.50 3.40 -10.86
C LEU A 95 -5.31 3.65 -12.35
N ASP A 96 -6.39 3.83 -13.10
CA ASP A 96 -6.33 4.06 -14.55
C ASP A 96 -5.59 5.36 -14.90
N VAL A 97 -5.74 6.39 -14.08
CA VAL A 97 -5.00 7.65 -14.24
C VAL A 97 -3.51 7.43 -14.02
N ALA A 98 -3.16 6.70 -12.95
CA ALA A 98 -1.76 6.37 -12.65
C ALA A 98 -1.14 5.53 -13.76
N VAL A 99 -1.84 4.50 -14.23
CA VAL A 99 -1.35 3.60 -15.30
C VAL A 99 -1.11 4.37 -16.59
N ARG A 100 -2.01 5.26 -16.97
CA ARG A 100 -1.83 6.08 -18.18
C ARG A 100 -0.63 7.01 -18.08
N ARG A 101 -0.30 7.47 -16.91
CA ARG A 101 0.87 8.30 -16.70
C ARG A 101 2.17 7.50 -16.73
N ILE A 102 2.14 6.28 -16.18
CA ILE A 102 3.30 5.37 -16.16
C ILE A 102 3.57 4.81 -17.56
N ASP A 103 2.51 4.44 -18.27
CA ASP A 103 2.57 3.79 -19.59
C ASP A 103 1.56 4.44 -20.56
N PRO A 104 1.89 5.65 -21.08
CA PRO A 104 0.95 6.40 -21.93
C PRO A 104 0.49 5.66 -23.16
N ASP A 105 1.36 4.82 -23.73
CA ASP A 105 1.09 4.10 -24.97
C ASP A 105 0.31 2.80 -24.75
N GLY A 106 0.22 2.33 -23.51
CA GLY A 106 -0.34 1.03 -23.21
C GLY A 106 0.48 -0.13 -23.76
N SER A 107 1.76 0.12 -24.07
CA SER A 107 2.63 -0.84 -24.74
C SER A 107 3.52 -1.65 -23.81
N ASN A 108 3.54 -1.32 -22.53
CA ASN A 108 4.36 -2.02 -21.54
C ASN A 108 3.57 -3.19 -20.93
N PRO A 109 3.85 -4.46 -21.34
CA PRO A 109 3.10 -5.61 -20.83
C PRO A 109 3.19 -5.78 -19.32
N TYR A 110 4.31 -5.42 -18.72
CA TYR A 110 4.52 -5.51 -17.29
C TYR A 110 3.55 -4.59 -16.53
N VAL A 111 3.45 -3.33 -16.94
CA VAL A 111 2.55 -2.36 -16.33
C VAL A 111 1.10 -2.80 -16.49
N GLN A 112 0.71 -3.24 -17.67
CA GLN A 112 -0.65 -3.69 -17.95
C GLN A 112 -1.00 -4.95 -17.15
N ALA A 113 -0.07 -5.88 -17.02
CA ALA A 113 -0.26 -7.09 -16.22
C ALA A 113 -0.42 -6.75 -14.74
N ASN A 114 0.39 -5.82 -14.22
CA ASN A 114 0.29 -5.38 -12.84
C ASN A 114 -1.04 -4.67 -12.57
N ALA A 115 -1.46 -3.80 -13.48
CA ALA A 115 -2.74 -3.11 -13.36
C ALA A 115 -3.92 -4.09 -13.35
N ALA A 116 -3.85 -5.15 -14.15
CA ALA A 116 -4.86 -6.20 -14.18
C ALA A 116 -4.77 -7.12 -12.96
N GLY A 117 -3.58 -7.27 -12.40
CA GLY A 117 -3.29 -8.19 -11.30
C GLY A 117 -3.43 -7.61 -9.91
N PHE A 118 -4.03 -6.44 -9.77
CA PHE A 118 -4.24 -5.79 -8.48
C PHE A 118 -5.33 -6.45 -7.62
N PRO A 119 -5.22 -7.66 -7.17
CA PRO A 119 -5.89 -8.15 -5.99
C PRO A 119 -4.92 -8.67 -4.94
N ARG A 120 -3.64 -8.37 -5.06
CA ARG A 120 -2.60 -8.94 -4.17
C ARG A 120 -2.24 -7.98 -3.05
N GLY A 121 -1.96 -8.53 -1.87
CA GLY A 121 -1.73 -7.76 -0.65
C GLY A 121 -0.52 -6.83 -0.69
N VAL A 122 0.62 -7.32 -1.18
CA VAL A 122 1.88 -6.55 -1.24
C VAL A 122 2.48 -6.72 -2.62
N MET A 123 2.79 -5.58 -3.27
CA MET A 123 3.44 -5.57 -4.58
C MET A 123 4.64 -4.65 -4.54
N GLN A 124 5.77 -5.12 -5.03
CA GLN A 124 6.95 -4.27 -5.19
C GLN A 124 6.85 -3.51 -6.52
N ILE A 125 7.17 -2.21 -6.48
CA ILE A 125 7.18 -1.33 -7.64
C ILE A 125 8.52 -0.62 -7.74
N THR A 126 8.77 0.06 -8.88
CA THR A 126 9.96 0.85 -9.05
C THR A 126 9.83 2.21 -8.36
N ALA A 127 10.96 2.85 -8.09
CA ALA A 127 10.98 4.21 -7.56
C ALA A 127 10.28 5.19 -8.50
N ASN A 128 10.46 5.00 -9.81
CA ASN A 128 9.83 5.86 -10.82
C ASN A 128 8.30 5.73 -10.80
N GLU A 129 7.79 4.51 -10.70
CA GLU A 129 6.34 4.28 -10.58
C GLU A 129 5.79 4.92 -9.31
N TYR A 130 6.49 4.78 -8.20
CA TYR A 130 6.13 5.40 -6.94
C TYR A 130 6.05 6.93 -7.08
N ASP A 131 7.09 7.53 -7.64
CA ASP A 131 7.17 8.99 -7.79
C ASP A 131 6.07 9.53 -8.70
N ILE A 132 5.69 8.80 -9.75
CA ILE A 132 4.60 9.19 -10.65
C ILE A 132 3.28 9.26 -9.87
N VAL A 133 2.96 8.22 -9.10
CA VAL A 133 1.73 8.21 -8.31
C VAL A 133 1.75 9.35 -7.28
N MET A 134 2.88 9.55 -6.60
CA MET A 134 3.02 10.64 -5.64
C MET A 134 2.81 12.01 -6.27
N SER A 135 3.25 12.19 -7.52
CA SER A 135 3.07 13.46 -8.23
C SER A 135 1.62 13.77 -8.55
N LEU A 136 0.76 12.76 -8.58
CA LEU A 136 -0.67 12.90 -8.88
C LEU A 136 -1.53 13.15 -7.64
N ARG A 137 -0.95 12.98 -6.45
CA ARG A 137 -1.71 13.09 -5.20
C ARG A 137 -2.19 14.51 -4.94
N ARG A 138 -3.31 14.58 -4.25
CA ARG A 138 -3.83 15.83 -3.68
C ARG A 138 -3.97 15.64 -2.18
N VAL A 139 -3.24 16.43 -1.47
CA VAL A 139 -3.15 16.37 0.00
C VAL A 139 -4.18 17.30 0.63
#